data_ebea895a352d53663767c7bcd76bac98
#
_entry.id   ebea895a352d53663767c7bcd76bac98
#
_cell.length_a   1.000
_cell.length_b   1.000
_cell.length_c   1.000
_cell.angle_alpha   90.00
_cell.angle_beta   90.00
_cell.angle_gamma   90.00
#
_symmetry.space_group_name_H-M   'P 1'
#
loop_
_entity.id
_entity.type
_entity.pdbx_description
1 polymer ?
#
loop_
_entity_poly.entity_id
_entity_poly.type
_entity_poly.pdbx_seq_one_letter_code
_entity_poly.pdbx_strand_id
1 'polypeptide(L)'
;PALVLKGSFGLSPSGRKLRTILVSVQFIVSILLIIGASFVQLQNDYMRSFSLGFDKDQIAIVELSGELYNKHHETYVNRLKEFPDIEDVAFAMEKVASKDGYSTNGAVLKQKEFHFFMIMTSPNFLRVMGIPVEEGRDFSLSDELSEEPVYIFNETAKLAVNMEQGDILQSWIPGRIIGFTGNVKFTSLRNGENNIAFVVSKMPYPMSVSYIRLKAGSDVHAAVNHIRKTLADLDPAYPFDVQFYDTIFNHLYHKEENLRSLITVFSLLAIIISLVGVFNLVVFDTQYRRKEIGLRKVHGATIGEVLKMLNSSYIYIVLICFVLAVPVGYYGINKWLESFAYKTPMFWWVYPLALLIVLTITVGTVTYQSWQAANANPVDSLKSE
;
A
#
# COMPACT_ATOMS: atom_id res chain seq x y z
N PRO A 1 20.60 7.75 48.89
CA PRO A 1 20.12 6.37 48.95
C PRO A 1 18.97 6.17 49.93
N ALA A 2 19.02 6.78 51.16
CA ALA A 2 18.01 6.58 52.20
C ALA A 2 16.59 7.10 51.85
N LEU A 3 16.44 8.13 51.01
CA LEU A 3 15.15 8.67 50.55
C LEU A 3 14.42 7.72 49.58
N VAL A 4 15.17 6.93 48.82
CA VAL A 4 14.62 5.92 47.90
C VAL A 4 14.03 4.74 48.67
N LEU A 5 14.67 4.34 49.73
CA LEU A 5 14.25 3.24 50.63
C LEU A 5 13.01 3.58 51.48
N LYS A 6 12.72 4.86 51.74
CA LYS A 6 11.55 5.30 52.50
C LYS A 6 10.26 5.44 51.68
N GLY A 7 10.23 5.06 50.38
CA GLY A 7 9.02 5.14 49.53
C GLY A 7 8.58 6.57 49.19
N SER A 8 9.24 7.63 49.71
CA SER A 8 8.85 9.02 49.50
C SER A 8 9.34 9.63 48.18
N PHE A 9 10.19 8.92 47.43
CA PHE A 9 10.71 9.41 46.12
C PHE A 9 9.59 9.64 45.12
N GLY A 10 8.55 8.80 45.16
CA GLY A 10 7.40 8.93 44.32
C GLY A 10 6.64 10.26 44.45
N LEU A 11 6.60 10.84 45.65
CA LEU A 11 5.92 12.11 45.97
C LEU A 11 6.88 13.32 45.91
N SER A 12 8.16 13.11 45.60
CA SER A 12 9.14 14.19 45.48
C SER A 12 8.96 14.99 44.15
N PRO A 13 9.37 16.27 44.12
CA PRO A 13 9.36 17.08 42.87
C PRO A 13 10.17 16.45 41.74
N SER A 14 11.27 15.75 42.08
CA SER A 14 12.10 15.04 41.07
C SER A 14 11.40 13.81 40.50
N GLY A 15 10.68 13.05 41.32
CA GLY A 15 9.88 11.92 40.86
C GLY A 15 8.74 12.34 39.91
N ARG A 16 8.11 13.49 40.19
CA ARG A 16 7.08 14.08 39.31
C ARG A 16 7.67 14.48 37.96
N LYS A 17 8.80 15.19 37.91
CA LYS A 17 9.47 15.57 36.66
C LYS A 17 9.80 14.35 35.82
N LEU A 18 10.35 13.29 36.41
CA LEU A 18 10.69 12.06 35.69
C LEU A 18 9.45 11.41 35.05
N ARG A 19 8.33 11.31 35.77
CA ARG A 19 7.08 10.75 35.24
C ARG A 19 6.52 11.61 34.13
N THR A 20 6.52 12.94 34.26
CA THR A 20 6.08 13.85 33.19
C THR A 20 6.92 13.66 31.93
N ILE A 21 8.24 13.53 32.06
CA ILE A 21 9.13 13.25 30.92
C ILE A 21 8.78 11.91 30.27
N LEU A 22 8.59 10.84 31.06
CA LEU A 22 8.22 9.52 30.52
C LEU A 22 6.90 9.55 29.78
N VAL A 23 5.87 10.20 30.32
CA VAL A 23 4.57 10.35 29.65
C VAL A 23 4.68 11.25 28.42
N SER A 24 5.52 12.28 28.46
CA SER A 24 5.78 13.12 27.27
C SER A 24 6.41 12.31 26.12
N VAL A 25 7.38 11.45 26.42
CA VAL A 25 7.97 10.54 25.42
C VAL A 25 6.90 9.60 24.85
N GLN A 26 6.01 9.06 25.70
CA GLN A 26 4.90 8.22 25.24
C GLN A 26 3.96 8.98 24.31
N PHE A 27 3.62 10.24 24.62
CA PHE A 27 2.80 11.07 23.72
C PHE A 27 3.49 11.31 22.36
N ILE A 28 4.78 11.66 22.38
CA ILE A 28 5.54 11.86 21.14
C ILE A 28 5.51 10.60 20.29
N VAL A 29 5.81 9.44 20.87
CA VAL A 29 5.78 8.14 20.16
C VAL A 29 4.39 7.84 19.64
N SER A 30 3.33 8.04 20.43
CA SER A 30 1.95 7.80 20.00
C SER A 30 1.55 8.71 18.84
N ILE A 31 1.89 10.00 18.89
CA ILE A 31 1.63 10.95 17.80
C ILE A 31 2.35 10.53 16.52
N LEU A 32 3.64 10.16 16.62
CA LEU A 32 4.44 9.69 15.49
C LEU A 32 3.86 8.43 14.86
N LEU A 33 3.42 7.46 15.66
CA LEU A 33 2.81 6.22 15.17
C LEU A 33 1.45 6.47 14.52
N ILE A 34 0.62 7.36 15.05
CA ILE A 34 -0.66 7.73 14.45
C ILE A 34 -0.44 8.41 13.09
N ILE A 35 0.51 9.36 13.01
CA ILE A 35 0.89 10.01 11.75
C ILE A 35 1.39 8.96 10.77
N GLY A 36 2.30 8.08 11.19
CA GLY A 36 2.85 7.00 10.38
C GLY A 36 1.77 6.06 9.85
N ALA A 37 0.89 5.57 10.72
CA ALA A 37 -0.23 4.69 10.32
C ALA A 37 -1.15 5.37 9.31
N SER A 38 -1.46 6.65 9.51
CA SER A 38 -2.32 7.40 8.59
C SER A 38 -1.70 7.54 7.20
N PHE A 39 -0.42 7.90 7.10
CA PHE A 39 0.25 8.01 5.80
C PHE A 39 0.49 6.67 5.11
N VAL A 40 0.79 5.61 5.86
CA VAL A 40 0.89 4.26 5.28
C VAL A 40 -0.46 3.80 4.73
N GLN A 41 -1.56 4.10 5.44
CA GLN A 41 -2.90 3.83 4.94
C GLN A 41 -3.19 4.62 3.65
N LEU A 42 -2.93 5.94 3.65
CA LEU A 42 -3.15 6.80 2.48
C LEU A 42 -2.32 6.36 1.26
N GLN A 43 -1.08 5.94 1.47
CA GLN A 43 -0.23 5.42 0.39
C GLN A 43 -0.78 4.09 -0.16
N ASN A 44 -1.25 3.19 0.71
CA ASN A 44 -1.87 1.94 0.27
C ASN A 44 -3.16 2.19 -0.52
N ASP A 45 -4.00 3.11 -0.06
CA ASP A 45 -5.23 3.47 -0.76
C ASP A 45 -4.93 4.13 -2.12
N TYR A 46 -3.91 4.99 -2.18
CA TYR A 46 -3.40 5.57 -3.42
C TYR A 46 -2.92 4.50 -4.40
N MET A 47 -2.12 3.53 -3.94
CA MET A 47 -1.62 2.43 -4.77
C MET A 47 -2.74 1.54 -5.31
N ARG A 48 -3.78 1.30 -4.52
CA ARG A 48 -4.94 0.49 -4.94
C ARG A 48 -5.83 1.19 -5.95
N SER A 49 -5.96 2.51 -5.85
CA SER A 49 -6.77 3.34 -6.76
C SER A 49 -6.02 3.83 -8.00
N PHE A 50 -4.72 3.55 -8.10
CA PHE A 50 -3.90 4.00 -9.21
C PHE A 50 -4.32 3.29 -10.51
N SER A 51 -4.50 4.07 -11.59
CA SER A 51 -4.77 3.52 -12.91
C SER A 51 -3.52 2.85 -13.46
N LEU A 52 -3.60 1.56 -13.69
CA LEU A 52 -2.48 0.75 -14.18
C LEU A 52 -2.30 0.82 -15.70
N GLY A 53 -3.24 1.47 -16.41
CA GLY A 53 -3.26 1.49 -17.89
C GLY A 53 -3.76 0.19 -18.52
N PHE A 54 -4.25 -0.76 -17.70
CA PHE A 54 -4.86 -2.01 -18.15
C PHE A 54 -5.89 -2.49 -17.12
N ASP A 55 -6.74 -3.43 -17.55
CA ASP A 55 -7.76 -4.03 -16.69
C ASP A 55 -7.26 -5.35 -16.12
N LYS A 56 -6.95 -5.34 -14.82
CA LYS A 56 -6.45 -6.53 -14.09
C LYS A 56 -7.54 -7.45 -13.59
N ASP A 57 -8.78 -6.97 -13.56
CA ASP A 57 -9.87 -7.70 -12.95
C ASP A 57 -10.37 -8.81 -13.90
N GLN A 58 -10.79 -9.93 -13.33
CA GLN A 58 -11.38 -11.05 -14.08
C GLN A 58 -10.46 -11.69 -15.14
N ILE A 59 -9.15 -11.61 -14.97
CA ILE A 59 -8.18 -12.33 -15.80
C ILE A 59 -7.63 -13.51 -15.00
N ALA A 60 -7.90 -14.73 -15.48
CA ALA A 60 -7.23 -15.92 -15.00
C ALA A 60 -5.95 -16.16 -15.80
N ILE A 61 -4.91 -16.59 -15.12
CA ILE A 61 -3.59 -16.90 -15.69
C ILE A 61 -3.26 -18.35 -15.45
N VAL A 62 -2.75 -18.99 -16.50
CA VAL A 62 -2.25 -20.37 -16.44
C VAL A 62 -0.89 -20.45 -17.14
N GLU A 63 0.08 -21.03 -16.47
CA GLU A 63 1.34 -21.41 -17.10
C GLU A 63 1.14 -22.72 -17.84
N LEU A 64 1.45 -22.74 -19.14
CA LEU A 64 1.25 -23.87 -20.02
C LEU A 64 2.54 -24.67 -20.18
N SER A 65 2.42 -25.98 -20.41
CA SER A 65 3.54 -26.75 -20.89
C SER A 65 3.88 -26.37 -22.33
N GLY A 66 5.14 -26.46 -22.71
CA GLY A 66 5.54 -26.22 -24.10
C GLY A 66 4.87 -27.21 -25.08
N GLU A 67 4.53 -28.41 -24.63
CA GLU A 67 3.82 -29.40 -25.43
C GLU A 67 2.39 -28.98 -25.73
N LEU A 68 1.66 -28.52 -24.70
CA LEU A 68 0.28 -28.02 -24.86
C LEU A 68 0.26 -26.82 -25.79
N TYR A 69 1.14 -25.84 -25.60
CA TYR A 69 1.19 -24.69 -26.48
C TYR A 69 1.50 -25.07 -27.93
N ASN A 70 2.59 -25.83 -28.17
CA ASN A 70 3.03 -26.10 -29.52
C ASN A 70 2.08 -27.03 -30.33
N LYS A 71 1.38 -27.96 -29.67
CA LYS A 71 0.57 -28.96 -30.34
C LYS A 71 -0.95 -28.71 -30.22
N HIS A 72 -1.40 -28.04 -29.16
CA HIS A 72 -2.81 -28.04 -28.79
C HIS A 72 -3.38 -26.66 -28.46
N HIS A 73 -2.64 -25.55 -28.68
CA HIS A 73 -3.12 -24.20 -28.28
C HIS A 73 -4.44 -23.80 -28.93
N GLU A 74 -4.65 -24.12 -30.22
CA GLU A 74 -5.93 -23.83 -30.88
C GLU A 74 -7.10 -24.64 -30.28
N THR A 75 -6.86 -25.95 -30.03
CA THR A 75 -7.86 -26.80 -29.37
C THR A 75 -8.16 -26.32 -27.95
N TYR A 76 -7.13 -25.87 -27.23
CA TYR A 76 -7.26 -25.29 -25.91
C TYR A 76 -8.13 -24.03 -25.93
N VAL A 77 -7.85 -23.08 -26.79
CA VAL A 77 -8.65 -21.85 -26.95
C VAL A 77 -10.09 -22.16 -27.31
N ASN A 78 -10.32 -23.06 -28.28
CA ASN A 78 -11.66 -23.42 -28.74
C ASN A 78 -12.47 -24.07 -27.61
N ARG A 79 -11.90 -25.03 -26.88
CA ARG A 79 -12.56 -25.65 -25.72
C ARG A 79 -12.86 -24.69 -24.60
N LEU A 80 -11.94 -23.77 -24.30
CA LEU A 80 -12.19 -22.73 -23.27
C LEU A 80 -13.37 -21.85 -23.67
N LYS A 81 -13.45 -21.45 -24.94
CA LYS A 81 -14.54 -20.60 -25.46
C LYS A 81 -15.90 -21.31 -25.55
N GLU A 82 -15.98 -22.64 -25.36
CA GLU A 82 -17.22 -23.33 -25.19
C GLU A 82 -17.97 -22.90 -23.91
N PHE A 83 -17.23 -22.40 -22.92
CA PHE A 83 -17.83 -21.84 -21.71
C PHE A 83 -18.25 -20.39 -21.94
N PRO A 84 -19.54 -20.04 -21.82
CA PRO A 84 -20.08 -18.75 -22.25
C PRO A 84 -19.49 -17.52 -21.54
N ASP A 85 -18.96 -17.72 -20.32
CA ASP A 85 -18.41 -16.64 -19.50
C ASP A 85 -16.93 -16.36 -19.81
N ILE A 86 -16.27 -17.18 -20.63
CA ILE A 86 -14.93 -16.88 -21.14
C ILE A 86 -15.07 -16.01 -22.38
N GLU A 87 -14.55 -14.79 -22.28
CA GLU A 87 -14.65 -13.79 -23.35
C GLU A 87 -13.59 -14.02 -24.42
N ASP A 88 -12.32 -14.09 -24.02
CA ASP A 88 -11.20 -14.33 -24.92
C ASP A 88 -9.99 -14.92 -24.18
N VAL A 89 -9.04 -15.47 -24.94
CA VAL A 89 -7.81 -16.09 -24.46
C VAL A 89 -6.64 -15.56 -25.27
N ALA A 90 -5.65 -15.01 -24.57
CA ALA A 90 -4.41 -14.52 -25.17
C ALA A 90 -3.21 -15.22 -24.54
N PHE A 91 -2.06 -15.09 -25.18
CA PHE A 91 -0.83 -15.70 -24.74
C PHE A 91 0.29 -14.68 -24.63
N ALA A 92 1.23 -14.93 -23.70
CA ALA A 92 2.50 -14.24 -23.65
C ALA A 92 3.64 -15.21 -23.31
N MET A 93 4.84 -14.83 -23.68
CA MET A 93 6.03 -15.65 -23.39
C MET A 93 6.33 -15.68 -21.89
N GLU A 94 6.11 -14.59 -21.20
CA GLU A 94 6.41 -14.42 -19.77
C GLU A 94 5.18 -13.97 -18.99
N LYS A 95 5.17 -14.31 -17.71
CA LYS A 95 4.11 -13.88 -16.79
C LYS A 95 4.30 -12.41 -16.45
N VAL A 96 3.43 -11.57 -16.98
CA VAL A 96 3.42 -10.13 -16.70
C VAL A 96 3.09 -9.87 -15.24
N ALA A 97 3.78 -8.95 -14.57
CA ALA A 97 3.73 -8.67 -13.12
C ALA A 97 4.40 -9.73 -12.22
N SER A 98 5.29 -10.54 -12.77
CA SER A 98 6.11 -11.43 -11.96
C SER A 98 7.28 -10.68 -11.29
N LYS A 99 7.76 -11.20 -10.15
CA LYS A 99 8.95 -10.68 -9.46
C LYS A 99 10.24 -10.93 -10.24
N ASP A 100 10.22 -11.93 -11.10
CA ASP A 100 11.42 -12.45 -11.77
C ASP A 100 11.83 -11.65 -13.00
N GLY A 101 11.12 -10.53 -13.22
CA GLY A 101 11.52 -9.52 -14.19
C GLY A 101 11.01 -9.80 -15.60
N TYR A 102 11.17 -8.79 -16.40
CA TYR A 102 10.94 -8.83 -17.83
C TYR A 102 12.27 -8.95 -18.53
N SER A 103 12.30 -9.58 -19.70
CA SER A 103 13.47 -9.55 -20.57
C SER A 103 13.79 -8.13 -20.95
N THR A 104 14.92 -7.61 -20.43
CA THR A 104 15.39 -6.29 -20.81
C THR A 104 16.17 -6.40 -22.11
N ASN A 105 15.74 -5.65 -23.12
CA ASN A 105 16.37 -5.61 -24.42
C ASN A 105 16.94 -4.25 -24.71
N GLY A 106 18.09 -4.21 -25.40
CA GLY A 106 18.71 -3.01 -25.94
C GLY A 106 18.37 -2.86 -27.40
N ALA A 107 18.16 -1.63 -27.82
CA ALA A 107 17.97 -1.29 -29.22
C ALA A 107 18.60 0.06 -29.56
N VAL A 108 18.83 0.27 -30.84
CA VAL A 108 19.25 1.55 -31.40
C VAL A 108 18.14 2.07 -32.31
N LEU A 109 17.70 3.29 -32.06
CA LEU A 109 16.77 4.03 -32.91
C LEU A 109 17.25 5.46 -33.10
N LYS A 110 17.30 5.95 -34.35
CA LYS A 110 17.75 7.31 -34.67
C LYS A 110 19.11 7.64 -34.02
N GLN A 111 20.05 6.68 -34.02
CA GLN A 111 21.39 6.76 -33.39
C GLN A 111 21.41 6.91 -31.85
N LYS A 112 20.29 6.66 -31.18
CA LYS A 112 20.17 6.62 -29.73
C LYS A 112 20.03 5.19 -29.25
N GLU A 113 20.85 4.78 -28.31
CA GLU A 113 20.69 3.53 -27.57
C GLU A 113 19.67 3.71 -26.46
N PHE A 114 18.80 2.73 -26.29
CA PHE A 114 17.84 2.68 -25.21
C PHE A 114 17.52 1.23 -24.83
N HIS A 115 17.04 1.06 -23.58
CA HIS A 115 16.61 -0.23 -23.06
C HIS A 115 15.11 -0.21 -22.82
N PHE A 116 14.49 -1.37 -23.03
CA PHE A 116 13.07 -1.56 -22.81
C PHE A 116 12.76 -2.99 -22.35
N PHE A 117 11.65 -3.14 -21.67
CA PHE A 117 11.07 -4.46 -21.37
C PHE A 117 10.31 -4.95 -22.59
N MET A 118 10.67 -6.12 -23.08
CA MET A 118 10.03 -6.74 -24.22
C MET A 118 9.05 -7.81 -23.74
N ILE A 119 7.80 -7.70 -24.18
CA ILE A 119 6.73 -8.66 -23.90
C ILE A 119 6.28 -9.24 -25.21
N MET A 120 6.69 -10.49 -25.48
CA MET A 120 6.22 -11.22 -26.68
C MET A 120 4.81 -11.75 -26.40
N THR A 121 3.88 -11.47 -27.31
CA THR A 121 2.45 -11.72 -27.10
C THR A 121 1.76 -12.24 -28.33
N SER A 122 0.60 -12.90 -28.13
CA SER A 122 -0.37 -13.14 -29.22
C SER A 122 -1.01 -11.83 -29.68
N PRO A 123 -1.52 -11.79 -30.93
CA PRO A 123 -2.08 -10.55 -31.50
C PRO A 123 -3.25 -9.93 -30.71
N ASN A 124 -3.99 -10.74 -29.97
CA ASN A 124 -5.15 -10.27 -29.20
C ASN A 124 -4.83 -9.90 -27.73
N PHE A 125 -3.56 -9.93 -27.33
CA PHE A 125 -3.15 -9.73 -25.94
C PHE A 125 -3.55 -8.37 -25.39
N LEU A 126 -3.30 -7.28 -26.16
CA LEU A 126 -3.63 -5.93 -25.71
C LEU A 126 -5.14 -5.80 -25.45
N ARG A 127 -5.97 -6.37 -26.34
CA ARG A 127 -7.43 -6.39 -26.17
C ARG A 127 -7.84 -7.20 -24.93
N VAL A 128 -7.27 -8.39 -24.71
CA VAL A 128 -7.56 -9.23 -23.55
C VAL A 128 -7.17 -8.53 -22.26
N MET A 129 -6.06 -7.78 -22.25
CA MET A 129 -5.61 -7.01 -21.09
C MET A 129 -6.32 -5.65 -20.94
N GLY A 130 -7.15 -5.24 -21.89
CA GLY A 130 -7.82 -3.93 -21.87
C GLY A 130 -6.85 -2.76 -22.06
N ILE A 131 -5.76 -2.96 -22.82
CA ILE A 131 -4.76 -1.93 -23.12
C ILE A 131 -5.12 -1.27 -24.44
N PRO A 132 -5.56 0.01 -24.44
CA PRO A 132 -5.89 0.69 -25.68
C PRO A 132 -4.62 1.10 -26.45
N VAL A 133 -4.65 0.93 -27.77
CA VAL A 133 -3.67 1.56 -28.66
C VAL A 133 -4.16 2.98 -28.94
N GLU A 134 -3.35 3.97 -28.56
CA GLU A 134 -3.71 5.39 -28.66
C GLU A 134 -3.30 5.99 -30.00
N GLU A 135 -2.22 5.49 -30.58
CA GLU A 135 -1.73 5.94 -31.88
C GLU A 135 -1.32 4.74 -32.75
N GLY A 136 -1.57 4.83 -34.04
CA GLY A 136 -1.27 3.77 -34.98
C GLY A 136 -2.37 2.72 -35.05
N ARG A 137 -2.00 1.44 -35.07
CA ARG A 137 -2.94 0.30 -35.13
C ARG A 137 -2.56 -0.77 -34.12
N ASP A 138 -3.55 -1.54 -33.68
CA ASP A 138 -3.35 -2.76 -32.91
C ASP A 138 -2.78 -3.90 -33.76
N PHE A 139 -2.30 -4.93 -33.10
CA PHE A 139 -1.87 -6.16 -33.74
C PHE A 139 -3.02 -6.87 -34.46
N SER A 140 -2.66 -7.61 -35.50
CA SER A 140 -3.58 -8.43 -36.29
C SER A 140 -3.02 -9.84 -36.49
N LEU A 141 -3.88 -10.79 -36.86
CA LEU A 141 -3.44 -12.15 -37.16
C LEU A 141 -2.44 -12.21 -38.33
N SER A 142 -2.48 -11.25 -39.26
CA SER A 142 -1.49 -11.16 -40.35
C SER A 142 -0.09 -10.81 -39.84
N ASP A 143 0.02 -10.12 -38.71
CA ASP A 143 1.31 -9.79 -38.13
C ASP A 143 2.01 -11.03 -37.51
N GLU A 144 1.24 -11.97 -36.98
CA GLU A 144 1.77 -13.23 -36.43
C GLU A 144 2.33 -14.15 -37.54
N LEU A 145 1.77 -14.03 -38.77
CA LEU A 145 2.21 -14.80 -39.93
C LEU A 145 3.35 -14.11 -40.68
N SER A 146 3.64 -12.85 -40.36
CA SER A 146 4.67 -12.06 -41.05
C SER A 146 6.08 -12.47 -40.62
N GLU A 147 7.02 -12.44 -41.58
CA GLU A 147 8.44 -12.59 -41.28
C GLU A 147 9.05 -11.34 -40.61
N GLU A 148 8.40 -10.17 -40.78
CA GLU A 148 8.82 -8.91 -40.14
C GLU A 148 8.11 -8.76 -38.79
N PRO A 149 8.83 -8.80 -37.66
CA PRO A 149 8.27 -8.53 -36.32
C PRO A 149 7.70 -7.11 -36.22
N VAL A 150 6.61 -6.97 -35.49
CA VAL A 150 5.98 -5.67 -35.24
C VAL A 150 5.93 -5.32 -33.77
N TYR A 151 6.11 -4.04 -33.49
CA TYR A 151 6.23 -3.48 -32.14
C TYR A 151 5.14 -2.46 -31.87
N ILE A 152 4.60 -2.51 -30.66
CA ILE A 152 3.80 -1.44 -30.07
C ILE A 152 4.49 -1.03 -28.77
N PHE A 153 4.90 0.23 -28.67
CA PHE A 153 5.57 0.79 -27.51
C PHE A 153 4.62 1.58 -26.61
N ASN A 154 4.97 1.74 -25.34
CA ASN A 154 4.24 2.67 -24.47
C ASN A 154 4.73 4.12 -24.68
N GLU A 155 3.96 5.09 -24.16
CA GLU A 155 4.24 6.52 -24.26
C GLU A 155 5.63 6.90 -23.72
N THR A 156 6.04 6.32 -22.57
CA THR A 156 7.37 6.58 -21.99
C THR A 156 8.48 6.21 -22.97
N ALA A 157 8.43 5.06 -23.61
CA ALA A 157 9.42 4.65 -24.60
C ALA A 157 9.39 5.56 -25.83
N LYS A 158 8.19 5.95 -26.31
CA LYS A 158 8.00 6.86 -27.42
C LYS A 158 8.73 8.19 -27.18
N LEU A 159 8.54 8.78 -26.00
CA LEU A 159 9.13 10.06 -25.64
C LEU A 159 10.65 9.98 -25.40
N ALA A 160 11.16 8.85 -24.89
CA ALA A 160 12.59 8.68 -24.56
C ALA A 160 13.50 8.87 -25.78
N VAL A 161 13.10 8.39 -26.96
CA VAL A 161 13.91 8.45 -28.18
C VAL A 161 13.17 9.05 -29.37
N ASN A 162 12.05 9.75 -29.16
CA ASN A 162 11.21 10.37 -30.20
C ASN A 162 10.82 9.38 -31.30
N MET A 163 10.15 8.27 -30.90
CA MET A 163 9.67 7.24 -31.82
C MET A 163 8.51 7.75 -32.68
N GLU A 164 8.45 7.28 -33.90
CA GLU A 164 7.36 7.52 -34.84
C GLU A 164 6.82 6.20 -35.38
N GLN A 165 5.55 6.16 -35.77
CA GLN A 165 4.96 5.02 -36.45
C GLN A 165 5.68 4.78 -37.78
N GLY A 166 6.07 3.53 -38.04
CA GLY A 166 6.83 3.15 -39.23
C GLY A 166 8.33 3.10 -39.03
N ASP A 167 8.87 3.62 -37.91
CA ASP A 167 10.29 3.49 -37.57
C ASP A 167 10.69 2.00 -37.51
N ILE A 168 11.91 1.69 -37.95
CA ILE A 168 12.49 0.35 -37.91
C ILE A 168 13.46 0.27 -36.74
N LEU A 169 13.17 -0.62 -35.81
CA LEU A 169 13.97 -0.87 -34.64
C LEU A 169 15.19 -1.74 -34.97
N GLN A 170 16.39 -1.28 -34.63
CA GLN A 170 17.61 -2.09 -34.72
C GLN A 170 17.88 -2.72 -33.35
N SER A 171 17.50 -3.98 -33.21
CA SER A 171 17.69 -4.80 -32.01
C SER A 171 18.06 -6.23 -32.42
N TRP A 172 18.19 -7.14 -31.48
CA TRP A 172 18.41 -8.56 -31.82
C TRP A 172 17.17 -9.19 -32.50
N ILE A 173 15.98 -8.60 -32.33
CA ILE A 173 14.78 -8.87 -33.12
C ILE A 173 14.45 -7.56 -33.86
N PRO A 174 14.99 -7.33 -35.06
CA PRO A 174 14.66 -6.12 -35.82
C PRO A 174 13.21 -6.17 -36.28
N GLY A 175 12.51 -5.02 -36.26
CA GLY A 175 11.10 -4.98 -36.65
C GLY A 175 10.55 -3.56 -36.69
N ARG A 176 9.31 -3.43 -37.10
CA ARG A 176 8.64 -2.17 -37.37
C ARG A 176 7.75 -1.73 -36.23
N ILE A 177 7.80 -0.45 -35.88
CA ILE A 177 6.89 0.18 -34.92
C ILE A 177 5.56 0.48 -35.62
N ILE A 178 4.45 -0.11 -35.12
CA ILE A 178 3.12 0.02 -35.74
C ILE A 178 2.15 0.85 -34.92
N GLY A 179 2.45 1.10 -33.64
CA GLY A 179 1.57 1.87 -32.78
C GLY A 179 2.18 2.17 -31.42
N PHE A 180 1.40 2.91 -30.63
CA PHE A 180 1.74 3.29 -29.27
C PHE A 180 0.55 3.15 -28.34
N THR A 181 0.79 2.65 -27.12
CA THR A 181 -0.18 2.62 -26.02
C THR A 181 0.10 3.75 -25.05
N GLY A 182 -0.85 4.09 -24.20
CA GLY A 182 -0.57 4.82 -22.96
C GLY A 182 0.40 4.06 -22.05
N ASN A 183 0.76 4.67 -20.94
CA ASN A 183 1.65 4.02 -19.97
C ASN A 183 0.92 2.90 -19.23
N VAL A 184 1.54 1.72 -19.22
CA VAL A 184 1.07 0.53 -18.52
C VAL A 184 2.01 0.19 -17.36
N LYS A 185 1.45 -0.18 -16.22
CA LYS A 185 2.19 -0.40 -14.99
C LYS A 185 2.10 -1.85 -14.52
N PHE A 186 2.98 -2.70 -15.02
CA PHE A 186 3.07 -4.10 -14.61
C PHE A 186 3.96 -4.35 -13.40
N THR A 187 4.72 -3.34 -12.95
CA THR A 187 5.63 -3.42 -11.80
C THR A 187 5.08 -2.63 -10.61
N SER A 188 5.70 -2.80 -9.44
CA SER A 188 5.35 -2.02 -8.26
C SER A 188 5.45 -0.51 -8.50
N LEU A 189 4.54 0.27 -7.92
CA LEU A 189 4.54 1.73 -7.94
C LEU A 189 5.75 2.36 -7.18
N ARG A 190 6.60 1.53 -6.59
CA ARG A 190 7.93 1.96 -6.11
C ARG A 190 8.86 2.30 -7.26
N ASN A 191 8.73 1.58 -8.37
CA ASN A 191 9.56 1.79 -9.56
C ASN A 191 8.97 2.91 -10.41
N GLY A 192 9.83 3.67 -11.07
CA GLY A 192 9.43 4.65 -12.08
C GLY A 192 8.76 4.00 -13.29
N GLU A 193 8.42 4.81 -14.28
CA GLU A 193 7.95 4.31 -15.55
C GLU A 193 9.06 3.58 -16.30
N ASN A 194 8.68 2.53 -17.00
CA ASN A 194 9.60 1.74 -17.80
C ASN A 194 9.22 1.88 -19.27
N ASN A 195 10.23 1.81 -20.12
CA ASN A 195 10.02 1.61 -21.55
C ASN A 195 9.50 0.18 -21.74
N ILE A 196 8.32 0.01 -22.32
CA ILE A 196 7.69 -1.28 -22.55
C ILE A 196 7.40 -1.42 -24.05
N ALA A 197 7.72 -2.57 -24.59
CA ALA A 197 7.37 -2.97 -25.96
C ALA A 197 6.56 -4.27 -25.93
N PHE A 198 5.41 -4.25 -26.56
CA PHE A 198 4.68 -5.46 -26.94
C PHE A 198 5.14 -5.86 -28.33
N VAL A 199 5.36 -7.16 -28.53
CA VAL A 199 5.93 -7.69 -29.78
C VAL A 199 5.13 -8.88 -30.26
N VAL A 200 4.76 -8.84 -31.52
CA VAL A 200 4.22 -9.98 -32.26
C VAL A 200 5.22 -10.40 -33.33
N SER A 201 5.57 -11.67 -33.33
CA SER A 201 6.59 -12.23 -34.23
C SER A 201 6.33 -13.70 -34.47
N LYS A 202 6.66 -14.19 -35.67
CA LYS A 202 6.64 -15.61 -36.05
C LYS A 202 7.72 -16.45 -35.38
N MET A 203 8.35 -15.99 -34.32
CA MET A 203 9.44 -16.72 -33.69
C MET A 203 8.98 -18.03 -33.02
N PRO A 204 9.82 -19.08 -33.03
CA PRO A 204 9.48 -20.43 -32.53
C PRO A 204 9.54 -20.56 -31.00
N TYR A 205 9.34 -19.48 -30.28
CA TYR A 205 9.32 -19.55 -28.82
C TYR A 205 7.93 -19.85 -28.31
N PRO A 206 7.76 -20.87 -27.44
CA PRO A 206 6.46 -21.16 -26.87
C PRO A 206 6.00 -19.98 -25.99
N MET A 207 4.78 -19.53 -26.20
CA MET A 207 4.14 -18.57 -25.30
C MET A 207 3.60 -19.35 -24.10
N SER A 208 4.39 -19.38 -23.02
CA SER A 208 4.16 -20.29 -21.90
C SER A 208 3.05 -19.83 -20.95
N VAL A 209 2.48 -18.63 -21.14
CA VAL A 209 1.47 -18.08 -20.23
C VAL A 209 0.19 -17.73 -20.99
N SER A 210 -0.91 -18.34 -20.57
CA SER A 210 -2.26 -18.07 -21.05
C SER A 210 -2.96 -17.06 -20.15
N TYR A 211 -3.57 -16.04 -20.76
CA TYR A 211 -4.40 -15.02 -20.12
C TYR A 211 -5.83 -15.21 -20.58
N ILE A 212 -6.72 -15.53 -19.67
CA ILE A 212 -8.11 -15.87 -19.93
C ILE A 212 -8.99 -14.79 -19.32
N ARG A 213 -9.65 -14.00 -20.17
CA ARG A 213 -10.60 -12.99 -19.72
C ARG A 213 -11.95 -13.59 -19.48
N LEU A 214 -12.49 -13.37 -18.28
CA LEU A 214 -13.86 -13.70 -17.91
C LEU A 214 -14.76 -12.48 -18.06
N LYS A 215 -16.02 -12.71 -18.41
CA LYS A 215 -17.04 -11.65 -18.45
C LYS A 215 -17.35 -11.12 -17.05
N ALA A 216 -17.76 -9.86 -16.97
CA ALA A 216 -18.20 -9.26 -15.71
C ALA A 216 -19.43 -10.00 -15.15
N GLY A 217 -19.38 -10.37 -13.87
CA GLY A 217 -20.47 -11.10 -13.18
C GLY A 217 -20.54 -12.59 -13.46
N SER A 218 -19.52 -13.18 -14.09
CA SER A 218 -19.43 -14.62 -14.34
C SER A 218 -19.31 -15.43 -13.05
N ASP A 219 -19.74 -16.70 -13.12
CA ASP A 219 -19.43 -17.67 -12.06
C ASP A 219 -17.96 -18.11 -12.15
N VAL A 220 -17.15 -17.44 -11.35
CA VAL A 220 -15.69 -17.66 -11.30
C VAL A 220 -15.38 -19.13 -10.96
N HIS A 221 -16.13 -19.77 -10.06
CA HIS A 221 -15.87 -21.16 -9.69
C HIS A 221 -16.18 -22.14 -10.84
N ALA A 222 -17.26 -21.92 -11.55
CA ALA A 222 -17.59 -22.70 -12.71
C ALA A 222 -16.57 -22.52 -13.84
N ALA A 223 -16.14 -21.27 -14.08
CA ALA A 223 -15.11 -20.96 -15.06
C ALA A 223 -13.77 -21.65 -14.72
N VAL A 224 -13.30 -21.55 -13.48
CA VAL A 224 -12.05 -22.21 -13.04
C VAL A 224 -12.15 -23.72 -13.16
N ASN A 225 -13.28 -24.32 -12.81
CA ASN A 225 -13.48 -25.77 -12.98
C ASN A 225 -13.43 -26.18 -14.44
N HIS A 226 -14.03 -25.39 -15.36
CA HIS A 226 -13.97 -25.62 -16.80
C HIS A 226 -12.52 -25.51 -17.32
N ILE A 227 -11.78 -24.49 -16.91
CA ILE A 227 -10.36 -24.31 -17.27
C ILE A 227 -9.55 -25.52 -16.80
N ARG A 228 -9.68 -25.92 -15.53
CA ARG A 228 -8.94 -27.07 -14.97
C ARG A 228 -9.27 -28.38 -15.70
N LYS A 229 -10.53 -28.61 -16.01
CA LYS A 229 -10.95 -29.81 -16.75
C LYS A 229 -10.35 -29.82 -18.16
N THR A 230 -10.42 -28.69 -18.87
CA THR A 230 -9.86 -28.57 -20.22
C THR A 230 -8.35 -28.84 -20.24
N LEU A 231 -7.63 -28.31 -19.24
CA LEU A 231 -6.18 -28.52 -19.09
C LEU A 231 -5.85 -29.99 -18.77
N ALA A 232 -6.58 -30.59 -17.82
CA ALA A 232 -6.38 -32.00 -17.44
C ALA A 232 -6.70 -32.98 -18.60
N ASP A 233 -7.65 -32.63 -19.46
CA ASP A 233 -7.98 -33.43 -20.63
C ASP A 233 -6.92 -33.35 -21.74
N LEU A 234 -6.27 -32.16 -21.89
CA LEU A 234 -5.30 -31.92 -22.96
C LEU A 234 -3.87 -32.30 -22.58
N ASP A 235 -3.50 -32.11 -21.31
CA ASP A 235 -2.17 -32.47 -20.80
C ASP A 235 -2.26 -32.91 -19.33
N PRO A 236 -2.68 -34.17 -19.08
CA PRO A 236 -2.88 -34.67 -17.72
C PRO A 236 -1.62 -34.84 -16.92
N ALA A 237 -0.45 -34.81 -17.55
CA ALA A 237 0.85 -35.00 -16.89
C ALA A 237 1.42 -33.71 -16.29
N TYR A 238 0.94 -32.55 -16.73
CA TYR A 238 1.47 -31.26 -16.29
C TYR A 238 0.65 -30.69 -15.13
N PRO A 239 1.26 -30.26 -14.03
CA PRO A 239 0.57 -29.71 -12.88
C PRO A 239 0.17 -28.24 -13.16
N PHE A 240 -1.03 -28.01 -13.67
CA PHE A 240 -1.53 -26.69 -13.94
C PHE A 240 -2.02 -25.99 -12.67
N ASP A 241 -1.65 -24.71 -12.51
CA ASP A 241 -2.18 -23.82 -11.49
C ASP A 241 -2.93 -22.66 -12.13
N VAL A 242 -4.20 -22.47 -11.77
CA VAL A 242 -5.05 -21.38 -12.24
C VAL A 242 -5.01 -20.27 -11.21
N GLN A 243 -4.38 -19.18 -11.52
CA GLN A 243 -4.23 -18.00 -10.67
C GLN A 243 -5.02 -16.82 -11.26
N PHE A 244 -5.49 -15.91 -10.41
CA PHE A 244 -6.06 -14.66 -10.88
C PHE A 244 -5.01 -13.56 -10.89
N TYR A 245 -5.06 -12.73 -11.92
CA TYR A 245 -4.08 -11.67 -12.13
C TYR A 245 -4.07 -10.64 -10.98
N ASP A 246 -5.23 -10.30 -10.45
CA ASP A 246 -5.37 -9.42 -9.29
C ASP A 246 -4.64 -9.97 -8.06
N THR A 247 -4.70 -11.28 -7.83
CA THR A 247 -3.98 -11.96 -6.75
C THR A 247 -2.47 -11.86 -6.95
N ILE A 248 -2.00 -12.13 -8.18
CA ILE A 248 -0.58 -12.02 -8.52
C ILE A 248 -0.08 -10.59 -8.34
N PHE A 249 -0.86 -9.62 -8.83
CA PHE A 249 -0.55 -8.22 -8.70
C PHE A 249 -0.52 -7.75 -7.25
N ASN A 250 -1.47 -8.21 -6.42
CA ASN A 250 -1.50 -7.91 -5.00
C ASN A 250 -0.25 -8.44 -4.26
N HIS A 251 0.32 -9.55 -4.71
CA HIS A 251 1.60 -10.05 -4.14
C HIS A 251 2.76 -9.06 -4.26
N LEU A 252 2.74 -8.15 -5.23
CA LEU A 252 3.73 -7.09 -5.34
C LEU A 252 3.70 -6.12 -4.14
N TYR A 253 2.55 -6.02 -3.46
CA TYR A 253 2.30 -5.07 -2.36
C TYR A 253 2.21 -5.73 -0.97
N HIS A 254 2.46 -7.03 -0.85
CA HIS A 254 2.40 -7.72 0.46
C HIS A 254 3.31 -7.11 1.52
N LYS A 255 4.47 -6.55 1.12
CA LYS A 255 5.37 -5.88 2.06
C LYS A 255 4.73 -4.64 2.67
N GLU A 256 4.01 -3.87 1.86
CA GLU A 256 3.30 -2.66 2.27
C GLU A 256 2.10 -2.98 3.16
N GLU A 257 1.36 -4.04 2.84
CA GLU A 257 0.25 -4.53 3.67
C GLU A 257 0.72 -5.05 5.03
N ASN A 258 1.82 -5.79 5.06
CA ASN A 258 2.43 -6.23 6.31
C ASN A 258 2.92 -5.04 7.14
N LEU A 259 3.58 -4.06 6.52
CA LEU A 259 4.01 -2.83 7.18
C LEU A 259 2.83 -2.07 7.76
N ARG A 260 1.73 -1.91 7.00
CA ARG A 260 0.48 -1.31 7.47
C ARG A 260 -0.06 -2.01 8.71
N SER A 261 -0.16 -3.34 8.66
CA SER A 261 -0.67 -4.15 9.78
C SER A 261 0.19 -3.98 11.02
N LEU A 262 1.51 -4.05 10.89
CA LEU A 262 2.46 -3.86 11.99
C LEU A 262 2.33 -2.47 12.59
N ILE A 263 2.39 -1.40 11.79
CA ILE A 263 2.28 -0.02 12.28
C ILE A 263 0.93 0.22 12.97
N THR A 264 -0.16 -0.35 12.45
CA THR A 264 -1.50 -0.23 13.05
C THR A 264 -1.53 -0.88 14.44
N VAL A 265 -1.01 -2.10 14.57
CA VAL A 265 -0.94 -2.80 15.86
C VAL A 265 -0.06 -2.03 16.86
N PHE A 266 1.14 -1.59 16.45
CA PHE A 266 2.01 -0.80 17.31
C PHE A 266 1.41 0.56 17.69
N SER A 267 0.66 1.21 16.79
CA SER A 267 -0.06 2.45 17.11
C SER A 267 -1.12 2.22 18.19
N LEU A 268 -1.88 1.13 18.09
CA LEU A 268 -2.88 0.78 19.10
C LEU A 268 -2.23 0.48 20.45
N LEU A 269 -1.15 -0.30 20.47
CA LEU A 269 -0.40 -0.58 21.69
C LEU A 269 0.17 0.69 22.32
N ALA A 270 0.73 1.60 21.52
CA ALA A 270 1.25 2.88 22.01
C ALA A 270 0.14 3.75 22.62
N ILE A 271 -1.04 3.77 22.04
CA ILE A 271 -2.22 4.47 22.60
C ILE A 271 -2.59 3.86 23.95
N ILE A 272 -2.68 2.53 24.06
CA ILE A 272 -3.00 1.84 25.32
C ILE A 272 -1.97 2.16 26.39
N ILE A 273 -0.67 2.08 26.07
CA ILE A 273 0.41 2.40 27.01
C ILE A 273 0.33 3.87 27.46
N SER A 274 0.03 4.79 26.53
CA SER A 274 -0.16 6.21 26.85
C SER A 274 -1.36 6.43 27.76
N LEU A 275 -2.48 5.74 27.53
CA LEU A 275 -3.64 5.76 28.43
C LEU A 275 -3.27 5.37 29.87
N VAL A 276 -2.56 4.25 30.03
CA VAL A 276 -2.11 3.77 31.35
C VAL A 276 -1.12 4.77 31.98
N GLY A 277 -0.21 5.33 31.18
CA GLY A 277 0.73 6.34 31.63
C GLY A 277 0.05 7.62 32.15
N VAL A 278 -0.90 8.15 31.37
CA VAL A 278 -1.71 9.32 31.74
C VAL A 278 -2.55 9.02 32.99
N PHE A 279 -3.24 7.88 33.02
CA PHE A 279 -4.06 7.46 34.12
C PHE A 279 -3.24 7.47 35.41
N ASN A 280 -2.07 6.82 35.45
CA ASN A 280 -1.20 6.77 36.61
C ASN A 280 -0.67 8.17 37.03
N LEU A 281 -0.36 9.02 36.03
CA LEU A 281 0.11 10.38 36.30
C LEU A 281 -0.99 11.23 36.93
N VAL A 282 -2.25 11.12 36.46
CA VAL A 282 -3.40 11.85 36.99
C VAL A 282 -3.75 11.38 38.42
N VAL A 283 -3.75 10.06 38.65
CA VAL A 283 -3.92 9.51 40.03
C VAL A 283 -2.90 10.10 40.98
N PHE A 284 -1.65 10.13 40.56
CA PHE A 284 -0.57 10.70 41.36
C PHE A 284 -0.70 12.21 41.55
N ASP A 285 -0.99 12.98 40.52
CA ASP A 285 -1.16 14.42 40.58
C ASP A 285 -2.36 14.80 41.48
N THR A 286 -3.47 14.06 41.43
CA THR A 286 -4.64 14.28 42.26
C THR A 286 -4.35 13.97 43.72
N GLN A 287 -3.58 12.92 44.04
CA GLN A 287 -3.11 12.63 45.39
C GLN A 287 -2.16 13.72 45.90
N TYR A 288 -1.21 14.15 45.09
CA TYR A 288 -0.28 15.21 45.48
C TYR A 288 -0.97 16.54 45.73
N ARG A 289 -2.00 16.91 44.92
CA ARG A 289 -2.76 18.15 45.07
C ARG A 289 -4.01 18.01 45.94
N ARG A 290 -4.18 16.89 46.64
CA ARG A 290 -5.40 16.61 47.42
C ARG A 290 -5.73 17.72 48.40
N LYS A 291 -4.74 18.26 49.11
CA LYS A 291 -4.90 19.40 50.08
C LYS A 291 -5.28 20.69 49.35
N GLU A 292 -4.68 20.98 48.19
CA GLU A 292 -5.00 22.17 47.38
C GLU A 292 -6.44 22.09 46.83
N ILE A 293 -6.85 20.94 46.30
CA ILE A 293 -8.20 20.70 45.81
C ILE A 293 -9.21 20.81 46.94
N GLY A 294 -8.94 20.22 48.11
CA GLY A 294 -9.79 20.33 49.29
C GLY A 294 -9.96 21.77 49.76
N LEU A 295 -8.87 22.54 49.88
CA LEU A 295 -8.90 23.95 50.27
C LEU A 295 -9.73 24.81 49.27
N ARG A 296 -9.55 24.62 47.98
CA ARG A 296 -10.34 25.33 46.96
C ARG A 296 -11.84 25.00 47.04
N LYS A 297 -12.19 23.75 47.31
CA LYS A 297 -13.60 23.34 47.51
C LYS A 297 -14.22 24.01 48.74
N VAL A 298 -13.48 24.11 49.85
CA VAL A 298 -13.92 24.80 51.06
C VAL A 298 -14.16 26.30 50.74
N HIS A 299 -13.39 26.89 49.83
CA HIS A 299 -13.56 28.29 49.35
C HIS A 299 -14.59 28.41 48.24
N GLY A 300 -15.38 27.39 47.93
CA GLY A 300 -16.49 27.44 46.98
C GLY A 300 -16.16 27.11 45.53
N ALA A 301 -14.97 26.56 45.26
CA ALA A 301 -14.65 26.18 43.88
C ALA A 301 -15.56 25.05 43.39
N THR A 302 -16.05 25.20 42.18
CA THR A 302 -16.90 24.21 41.48
C THR A 302 -16.06 23.04 40.99
N ILE A 303 -16.72 21.88 40.79
CA ILE A 303 -16.07 20.69 40.20
C ILE A 303 -15.49 21.04 38.82
N GLY A 304 -16.21 21.85 38.02
CA GLY A 304 -15.75 22.29 36.70
C GLY A 304 -14.44 23.07 36.72
N GLU A 305 -14.22 23.94 37.73
CA GLU A 305 -12.97 24.70 37.87
C GLU A 305 -11.79 23.78 38.20
N VAL A 306 -12.00 22.79 39.06
CA VAL A 306 -10.98 21.78 39.39
C VAL A 306 -10.63 20.95 38.16
N LEU A 307 -11.65 20.49 37.39
CA LEU A 307 -11.45 19.74 36.13
C LEU A 307 -10.70 20.58 35.09
N LYS A 308 -11.06 21.85 34.92
CA LYS A 308 -10.39 22.76 33.99
C LYS A 308 -8.91 22.95 34.36
N MET A 309 -8.62 23.12 35.64
CA MET A 309 -7.22 23.29 36.17
C MET A 309 -6.36 22.04 35.85
N LEU A 310 -6.89 20.86 36.11
CA LEU A 310 -6.15 19.60 35.86
C LEU A 310 -6.00 19.36 34.36
N ASN A 311 -7.07 19.43 33.56
CA ASN A 311 -7.02 19.21 32.13
C ASN A 311 -6.07 20.16 31.41
N SER A 312 -6.04 21.46 31.80
CA SER A 312 -5.19 22.45 31.14
C SER A 312 -3.71 22.06 31.19
N SER A 313 -3.24 21.51 32.30
CA SER A 313 -1.85 21.07 32.44
C SER A 313 -1.50 19.96 31.44
N TYR A 314 -2.37 18.99 31.25
CA TYR A 314 -2.14 17.86 30.32
C TYR A 314 -2.30 18.30 28.85
N ILE A 315 -3.25 19.20 28.56
CA ILE A 315 -3.39 19.79 27.23
C ILE A 315 -2.09 20.49 26.80
N TYR A 316 -1.48 21.30 27.69
CA TYR A 316 -0.20 21.94 27.41
C TYR A 316 0.92 20.93 27.15
N ILE A 317 1.00 19.85 27.91
CA ILE A 317 2.00 18.79 27.69
C ILE A 317 1.80 18.16 26.31
N VAL A 318 0.57 17.78 25.96
CA VAL A 318 0.26 17.19 24.64
C VAL A 318 0.59 18.15 23.51
N LEU A 319 0.27 19.43 23.63
CA LEU A 319 0.59 20.45 22.61
C LEU A 319 2.10 20.61 22.40
N ILE A 320 2.88 20.62 23.50
CA ILE A 320 4.36 20.66 23.41
C ILE A 320 4.87 19.40 22.71
N CYS A 321 4.38 18.22 23.12
CA CYS A 321 4.76 16.96 22.49
C CYS A 321 4.39 16.93 20.99
N PHE A 322 3.25 17.49 20.63
CA PHE A 322 2.82 17.59 19.24
C PHE A 322 3.77 18.49 18.42
N VAL A 323 4.13 19.67 18.94
CA VAL A 323 5.07 20.57 18.26
C VAL A 323 6.43 19.91 18.03
N LEU A 324 6.87 19.04 18.96
CA LEU A 324 8.12 18.28 18.80
C LEU A 324 7.97 17.08 17.85
N ALA A 325 6.81 16.40 17.89
CA ALA A 325 6.57 15.20 17.08
C ALA A 325 6.36 15.52 15.59
N VAL A 326 5.66 16.62 15.26
CA VAL A 326 5.31 16.94 13.86
C VAL A 326 6.54 17.07 12.94
N PRO A 327 7.60 17.82 13.27
CA PRO A 327 8.78 17.91 12.41
C PRO A 327 9.46 16.55 12.19
N VAL A 328 9.55 15.73 13.24
CA VAL A 328 10.12 14.38 13.16
C VAL A 328 9.27 13.47 12.29
N GLY A 329 7.95 13.51 12.50
CA GLY A 329 6.98 12.75 11.70
C GLY A 329 6.99 13.17 10.23
N TYR A 330 6.98 14.47 9.96
CA TYR A 330 7.08 15.00 8.59
C TYR A 330 8.33 14.51 7.88
N TYR A 331 9.50 14.66 8.53
CA TYR A 331 10.77 14.22 7.94
C TYR A 331 10.79 12.70 7.68
N GLY A 332 10.36 11.90 8.67
CA GLY A 332 10.33 10.44 8.53
C GLY A 332 9.40 9.96 7.42
N ILE A 333 8.19 10.53 7.35
CA ILE A 333 7.22 10.18 6.31
C ILE A 333 7.69 10.65 4.92
N ASN A 334 8.22 11.87 4.81
CA ASN A 334 8.75 12.35 3.54
C ASN A 334 9.87 11.43 3.03
N LYS A 335 10.80 11.06 3.91
CA LYS A 335 11.91 10.15 3.57
C LYS A 335 11.41 8.75 3.17
N TRP A 336 10.39 8.25 3.83
CA TRP A 336 9.77 6.97 3.46
C TRP A 336 9.06 7.05 2.10
N LEU A 337 8.30 8.12 1.85
CA LEU A 337 7.62 8.35 0.57
C LEU A 337 8.59 8.58 -0.60
N GLU A 338 9.81 9.06 -0.38
CA GLU A 338 10.86 9.15 -1.42
C GLU A 338 11.21 7.78 -2.02
N SER A 339 10.95 6.68 -1.32
CA SER A 339 11.15 5.32 -1.84
C SER A 339 10.10 4.87 -2.86
N PHE A 340 9.08 5.70 -3.12
CA PHE A 340 8.04 5.45 -4.11
C PHE A 340 8.16 6.45 -5.26
N ALA A 341 8.18 5.96 -6.50
CA ALA A 341 8.09 6.82 -7.67
C ALA A 341 6.71 7.48 -7.76
N TYR A 342 5.67 6.73 -7.36
CA TYR A 342 4.29 7.22 -7.29
C TYR A 342 3.85 7.26 -5.82
N LYS A 343 3.71 8.47 -5.30
CA LYS A 343 3.45 8.72 -3.89
C LYS A 343 2.21 9.57 -3.67
N THR A 344 1.53 9.29 -2.56
CA THR A 344 0.43 10.13 -2.10
C THR A 344 0.92 11.54 -1.75
N PRO A 345 0.12 12.59 -1.96
CA PRO A 345 0.45 13.94 -1.47
C PRO A 345 0.59 13.98 0.05
N MET A 346 1.42 14.91 0.53
CA MET A 346 1.55 15.19 1.96
C MET A 346 0.30 15.93 2.46
N PHE A 347 -0.68 15.20 2.97
CA PHE A 347 -1.92 15.77 3.48
C PHE A 347 -1.72 16.44 4.84
N TRP A 348 -1.91 17.74 4.89
CA TRP A 348 -1.75 18.57 6.11
C TRP A 348 -2.71 18.18 7.24
N TRP A 349 -3.93 17.72 6.92
CA TRP A 349 -4.97 17.38 7.89
C TRP A 349 -4.65 16.17 8.76
N VAL A 350 -3.70 15.33 8.38
CA VAL A 350 -3.26 14.17 9.16
C VAL A 350 -2.66 14.58 10.50
N TYR A 351 -1.92 15.69 10.52
CA TYR A 351 -1.28 16.19 11.73
C TYR A 351 -2.31 16.67 12.79
N PRO A 352 -3.24 17.58 12.47
CA PRO A 352 -4.27 17.96 13.44
C PRO A 352 -5.21 16.80 13.81
N LEU A 353 -5.43 15.82 12.93
CA LEU A 353 -6.18 14.60 13.28
C LEU A 353 -5.46 13.79 14.37
N ALA A 354 -4.15 13.58 14.24
CA ALA A 354 -3.35 12.91 15.26
C ALA A 354 -3.39 13.64 16.61
N LEU A 355 -3.30 14.97 16.59
CA LEU A 355 -3.47 15.81 17.79
C LEU A 355 -4.84 15.61 18.41
N LEU A 356 -5.90 15.68 17.63
CA LEU A 356 -7.28 15.55 18.08
C LEU A 356 -7.52 14.20 18.75
N ILE A 357 -7.03 13.11 18.16
CA ILE A 357 -7.13 11.76 18.74
C ILE A 357 -6.46 11.72 20.11
N VAL A 358 -5.19 12.15 20.21
CA VAL A 358 -4.44 12.10 21.47
C VAL A 358 -5.05 13.03 22.52
N LEU A 359 -5.50 14.23 22.13
CA LEU A 359 -6.20 15.16 23.03
C LEU A 359 -7.51 14.58 23.55
N THR A 360 -8.33 14.01 22.70
CA THR A 360 -9.63 13.43 23.09
C THR A 360 -9.43 12.32 24.11
N ILE A 361 -8.48 11.42 23.84
CA ILE A 361 -8.14 10.31 24.74
C ILE A 361 -7.59 10.85 26.09
N THR A 362 -6.68 11.81 26.03
CA THR A 362 -6.07 12.40 27.24
C THR A 362 -7.09 13.14 28.08
N VAL A 363 -7.86 14.05 27.48
CA VAL A 363 -8.89 14.84 28.18
C VAL A 363 -9.96 13.92 28.77
N GLY A 364 -10.40 12.90 28.01
CA GLY A 364 -11.36 11.90 28.52
C GLY A 364 -10.84 11.18 29.75
N THR A 365 -9.59 10.70 29.72
CA THR A 365 -8.95 9.98 30.83
C THR A 365 -8.76 10.89 32.03
N VAL A 366 -8.23 12.10 31.82
CA VAL A 366 -8.00 13.09 32.89
C VAL A 366 -9.31 13.51 33.52
N THR A 367 -10.34 13.80 32.72
CA THR A 367 -11.66 14.22 33.19
C THR A 367 -12.32 13.13 34.04
N TYR A 368 -12.31 11.88 33.55
CA TYR A 368 -12.87 10.74 34.29
C TYR A 368 -12.22 10.57 35.65
N GLN A 369 -10.90 10.55 35.69
CA GLN A 369 -10.14 10.35 36.93
C GLN A 369 -10.24 11.53 37.90
N SER A 370 -10.19 12.76 37.37
CA SER A 370 -10.32 13.98 38.15
C SER A 370 -11.73 14.15 38.71
N TRP A 371 -12.77 13.74 37.96
CA TRP A 371 -14.15 13.72 38.43
C TRP A 371 -14.33 12.76 39.63
N GLN A 372 -13.75 11.56 39.53
CA GLN A 372 -13.78 10.60 40.62
C GLN A 372 -13.10 11.16 41.89
N ALA A 373 -11.93 11.81 41.73
CA ALA A 373 -11.20 12.41 42.84
C ALA A 373 -11.93 13.65 43.41
N ALA A 374 -12.57 14.45 42.56
CA ALA A 374 -13.33 15.62 42.99
C ALA A 374 -14.62 15.28 43.73
N ASN A 375 -15.22 14.11 43.51
CA ASN A 375 -16.40 13.64 44.23
C ASN A 375 -16.04 12.97 45.59
N ALA A 376 -14.78 12.74 45.88
CA ALA A 376 -14.36 12.21 47.20
C ALA A 376 -14.68 13.21 48.33
N ASN A 377 -15.03 12.70 49.50
CA ASN A 377 -15.44 13.51 50.67
C ASN A 377 -14.29 14.46 51.12
N PRO A 378 -14.53 15.78 51.19
CA PRO A 378 -13.49 16.76 51.63
C PRO A 378 -12.94 16.48 53.01
N VAL A 379 -13.76 15.95 53.94
CA VAL A 379 -13.36 15.67 55.33
C VAL A 379 -12.27 14.61 55.42
N ASP A 380 -12.35 13.57 54.55
CA ASP A 380 -11.32 12.51 54.49
C ASP A 380 -10.04 13.00 53.82
N SER A 381 -10.12 14.10 53.09
CA SER A 381 -8.97 14.72 52.41
C SER A 381 -8.12 15.56 53.36
N LEU A 382 -8.68 16.06 54.46
CA LEU A 382 -8.01 16.88 55.44
C LEU A 382 -7.53 16.09 56.67
N LYS A 383 -8.06 14.89 56.92
CA LYS A 383 -7.72 14.02 58.05
C LYS A 383 -6.53 13.06 57.83
N SER A 384 -6.06 12.94 56.56
CA SER A 384 -4.90 12.06 56.28
C SER A 384 -3.59 12.77 56.61
N GLU A 385 -3.05 12.56 57.78
CA GLU A 385 -1.63 12.78 58.14
C GLU A 385 -0.75 11.72 57.50
#